data_58844becbbe2fcf422e5def101896a67
#
_entry.id   58844becbbe2fcf422e5def101896a67
#
_cell.length_a   1.000
_cell.length_b   1.000
_cell.length_c   1.000
_cell.angle_alpha   90.00
_cell.angle_beta   90.00
_cell.angle_gamma   90.00
#
_symmetry.space_group_name_H-M   'P 1'
#
loop_
_entity.id
_entity.type
_entity.pdbx_description
1 polymer ?
#
loop_
_entity_poly.entity_id
_entity_poly.type
_entity_poly.pdbx_seq_one_letter_code
_entity_poly.pdbx_strand_id
1 'polypeptide(L)'
;GMPRRNKLSVCVSTQAGCGMGCAFCATGLNGLKRSLTAQEIVDQVLHVSNDFGERATSVVFMGQGEPFANYLNDPDGIGIGARHLTVSTSGVIPGIRKFADIPEQFTLAVSLHSAIQSTRNKLMPGVKKYTLLRLHEALQLYTEKTGRRPTYEYAMIEGVNDTNPEMQALCDFCEGTLCHVNL
;
A
#
# COMPACT_ATOMS: atom_id res chain seq x y z
N GLY A 1 -22.90 -8.54 -27.97
CA GLY A 1 -22.23 -8.26 -26.71
C GLY A 1 -20.85 -7.71 -26.97
N MET A 2 -20.48 -6.56 -26.41
CA MET A 2 -19.09 -6.07 -26.47
C MET A 2 -18.18 -7.10 -25.81
N PRO A 3 -17.03 -7.46 -26.40
CA PRO A 3 -16.08 -8.35 -25.75
C PRO A 3 -15.63 -7.73 -24.42
N ARG A 4 -15.68 -8.50 -23.34
CA ARG A 4 -15.07 -8.10 -22.06
C ARG A 4 -13.59 -7.87 -22.32
N ARG A 5 -13.12 -6.62 -22.23
CA ARG A 5 -11.67 -6.36 -22.22
C ARG A 5 -11.06 -7.11 -21.06
N ASN A 6 -10.12 -7.99 -21.33
CA ASN A 6 -9.32 -8.63 -20.30
C ASN A 6 -8.66 -7.52 -19.46
N LYS A 7 -8.76 -7.62 -18.14
CA LYS A 7 -8.13 -6.66 -17.23
C LYS A 7 -6.78 -7.24 -16.82
N LEU A 8 -5.69 -6.70 -17.36
CA LEU A 8 -4.34 -7.03 -16.92
C LEU A 8 -3.94 -6.07 -15.78
N SER A 9 -3.83 -6.61 -14.57
CA SER A 9 -3.28 -5.90 -13.41
C SER A 9 -1.86 -6.36 -13.16
N VAL A 10 -0.92 -5.44 -13.06
CA VAL A 10 0.50 -5.73 -12.82
C VAL A 10 0.88 -5.32 -11.40
N CYS A 11 1.44 -6.28 -10.65
CA CYS A 11 2.02 -6.00 -9.33
C CYS A 11 3.51 -5.71 -9.51
N VAL A 12 3.94 -4.52 -9.08
CA VAL A 12 5.33 -4.06 -9.22
C VAL A 12 6.03 -3.92 -7.89
N SER A 13 7.32 -4.17 -7.89
CA SER A 13 8.23 -3.92 -6.78
C SER A 13 8.82 -2.52 -6.88
N THR A 14 9.09 -1.90 -5.74
CA THR A 14 9.74 -0.58 -5.64
C THR A 14 11.17 -0.66 -5.10
N GLN A 15 11.52 -1.79 -4.51
CA GLN A 15 12.83 -2.03 -3.90
C GLN A 15 13.28 -3.47 -4.18
N ALA A 16 14.57 -3.71 -4.15
CA ALA A 16 15.15 -5.05 -4.03
C ALA A 16 15.28 -5.36 -2.54
N GLY A 17 14.44 -6.27 -2.04
CA GLY A 17 14.24 -6.49 -0.62
C GLY A 17 13.35 -5.43 0.05
N CYS A 18 13.27 -5.43 1.38
CA CYS A 18 12.45 -4.48 2.14
C CYS A 18 12.99 -4.29 3.55
N GLY A 19 13.09 -3.04 4.00
CA GLY A 19 13.57 -2.69 5.33
C GLY A 19 12.49 -2.69 6.43
N MET A 20 11.22 -2.99 6.10
CA MET A 20 10.12 -2.93 7.08
C MET A 20 10.10 -4.13 8.03
N GLY A 21 10.61 -5.29 7.61
CA GLY A 21 10.75 -6.48 8.46
C GLY A 21 9.42 -7.01 9.01
N CYS A 22 8.33 -6.90 8.25
CA CYS A 22 7.02 -7.43 8.66
C CYS A 22 7.10 -8.93 8.89
N ALA A 23 6.57 -9.40 10.02
CA ALA A 23 6.71 -10.79 10.49
C ALA A 23 6.08 -11.83 9.54
N PHE A 24 5.09 -11.42 8.75
CA PHE A 24 4.37 -12.26 7.78
C PHE A 24 4.90 -12.15 6.35
N CYS A 25 5.95 -11.34 6.09
CA CYS A 25 6.40 -11.05 4.73
C CYS A 25 7.82 -11.59 4.47
N ALA A 26 7.94 -12.52 3.52
CA ALA A 26 9.21 -13.12 3.14
C ALA A 26 10.23 -12.11 2.58
N THR A 27 9.76 -11.02 1.94
CA THR A 27 10.64 -9.99 1.38
C THR A 27 11.54 -9.33 2.44
N GLY A 28 11.05 -9.22 3.70
CA GLY A 28 11.78 -8.61 4.79
C GLY A 28 12.94 -9.46 5.35
N LEU A 29 12.97 -10.78 5.07
CA LEU A 29 13.94 -11.72 5.65
C LEU A 29 15.40 -11.35 5.33
N ASN A 30 15.66 -10.87 4.12
CA ASN A 30 17.00 -10.51 3.66
C ASN A 30 17.28 -8.99 3.73
N GLY A 31 16.41 -8.24 4.38
CA GLY A 31 16.51 -6.78 4.50
C GLY A 31 16.41 -6.04 3.16
N LEU A 32 16.67 -4.75 3.21
CA LEU A 32 16.71 -3.88 2.04
C LEU A 32 18.10 -3.95 1.40
N LYS A 33 18.15 -4.18 0.09
CA LYS A 33 19.39 -4.09 -0.71
C LYS A 33 19.53 -2.71 -1.34
N ARG A 34 18.50 -2.28 -2.09
CA ARG A 34 18.44 -0.95 -2.70
C ARG A 34 17.02 -0.60 -3.14
N SER A 35 16.78 0.67 -3.36
CA SER A 35 15.60 1.13 -4.09
C SER A 35 15.75 0.87 -5.59
N LEU A 36 14.64 0.60 -6.27
CA LEU A 36 14.59 0.55 -7.72
C LEU A 36 14.47 1.96 -8.29
N THR A 37 14.99 2.17 -9.48
CA THR A 37 14.79 3.40 -10.24
C THR A 37 13.39 3.44 -10.85
N ALA A 38 12.89 4.61 -11.24
CA ALA A 38 11.62 4.74 -11.95
C ALA A 38 11.61 3.89 -13.22
N GLN A 39 12.72 3.88 -13.98
CA GLN A 39 12.86 3.06 -15.18
C GLN A 39 12.68 1.57 -14.88
N GLU A 40 13.33 1.04 -13.85
CA GLU A 40 13.20 -0.37 -13.46
C GLU A 40 11.77 -0.73 -13.05
N ILE A 41 11.03 0.22 -12.44
CA ILE A 41 9.62 0.03 -12.08
C ILE A 41 8.74 0.01 -13.34
N VAL A 42 8.97 0.93 -14.28
CA VAL A 42 8.27 0.98 -15.57
C VAL A 42 8.53 -0.29 -16.39
N ASP A 43 9.79 -0.73 -16.43
CA ASP A 43 10.19 -1.92 -17.18
C ASP A 43 9.45 -3.18 -16.72
N GLN A 44 9.14 -3.33 -15.42
CA GLN A 44 8.32 -4.44 -14.92
C GLN A 44 6.94 -4.45 -15.62
N VAL A 45 6.30 -3.28 -15.76
CA VAL A 45 4.98 -3.17 -16.42
C VAL A 45 5.10 -3.50 -17.92
N LEU A 46 6.14 -2.99 -18.58
CA LEU A 46 6.36 -3.19 -20.01
C LEU A 46 6.65 -4.67 -20.30
N HIS A 47 7.52 -5.32 -19.51
CA HIS A 47 7.83 -6.75 -19.69
C HIS A 47 6.59 -7.61 -19.54
N VAL A 48 5.80 -7.43 -18.47
CA VAL A 48 4.56 -8.19 -18.27
C VAL A 48 3.57 -7.93 -19.40
N SER A 49 3.40 -6.67 -19.83
CA SER A 49 2.50 -6.33 -20.94
C SER A 49 2.92 -7.00 -22.24
N ASN A 50 4.23 -7.05 -22.54
CA ASN A 50 4.77 -7.70 -23.72
C ASN A 50 4.60 -9.23 -23.68
N ASP A 51 4.86 -9.86 -22.51
CA ASP A 51 4.72 -11.32 -22.34
C ASP A 51 3.29 -11.79 -22.55
N PHE A 52 2.31 -11.00 -22.06
CA PHE A 52 0.89 -11.30 -22.25
C PHE A 52 0.32 -10.81 -23.60
N GLY A 53 1.06 -10.00 -24.36
CA GLY A 53 0.57 -9.37 -25.59
C GLY A 53 -0.59 -8.40 -25.36
N GLU A 54 -0.78 -7.93 -24.13
CA GLU A 54 -1.87 -7.06 -23.71
C GLU A 54 -1.34 -5.87 -22.91
N ARG A 55 -1.95 -4.70 -23.10
CA ARG A 55 -1.59 -3.52 -22.31
C ARG A 55 -2.10 -3.66 -20.87
N ALA A 56 -1.24 -3.38 -19.89
CA ALA A 56 -1.65 -3.25 -18.50
C ALA A 56 -2.76 -2.19 -18.34
N THR A 57 -3.82 -2.56 -17.64
CA THR A 57 -4.99 -1.70 -17.35
C THR A 57 -4.95 -1.11 -15.95
N SER A 58 -4.19 -1.74 -15.04
CA SER A 58 -3.94 -1.24 -13.68
C SER A 58 -2.58 -1.70 -13.18
N VAL A 59 -2.01 -0.93 -12.25
CA VAL A 59 -0.75 -1.26 -11.57
C VAL A 59 -0.94 -1.13 -10.08
N VAL A 60 -0.45 -2.11 -9.33
CA VAL A 60 -0.45 -2.10 -7.88
C VAL A 60 1.00 -2.15 -7.35
N PHE A 61 1.36 -1.23 -6.48
CA PHE A 61 2.67 -1.18 -5.83
C PHE A 61 2.62 -1.99 -4.55
N MET A 62 2.45 -3.30 -4.69
CA MET A 62 2.31 -4.28 -3.61
C MET A 62 3.36 -5.40 -3.70
N GLY A 63 4.37 -5.26 -4.57
CA GLY A 63 5.51 -6.17 -4.67
C GLY A 63 6.53 -5.92 -3.55
N GLN A 64 7.79 -6.14 -3.85
CA GLN A 64 8.87 -5.94 -2.89
C GLN A 64 9.10 -4.46 -2.60
N GLY A 65 9.26 -4.11 -1.31
CA GLY A 65 9.62 -2.78 -0.85
C GLY A 65 8.48 -2.02 -0.18
N GLU A 66 8.85 -0.88 0.39
CA GLU A 66 7.91 0.13 0.89
C GLU A 66 7.89 1.30 -0.10
N PRO A 67 6.81 1.50 -0.85
CA PRO A 67 6.76 2.55 -1.88
C PRO A 67 7.06 3.95 -1.33
N PHE A 68 6.57 4.28 -0.15
CA PHE A 68 6.80 5.60 0.43
C PHE A 68 8.22 5.82 0.99
N ALA A 69 9.02 4.78 1.07
CA ALA A 69 10.45 4.92 1.34
C ALA A 69 11.27 5.20 0.07
N ASN A 70 10.71 4.95 -1.11
CA ASN A 70 11.41 5.09 -2.40
C ASN A 70 10.78 6.13 -3.35
N TYR A 71 9.46 6.16 -3.47
CA TYR A 71 8.77 6.64 -4.68
C TYR A 71 8.41 8.13 -4.70
N LEU A 72 8.50 8.87 -3.61
CA LEU A 72 8.01 10.25 -3.53
C LEU A 72 8.92 11.31 -4.16
N ASN A 73 9.99 10.91 -4.89
CA ASN A 73 10.98 11.83 -5.41
C ASN A 73 11.10 11.89 -6.94
N ASP A 74 10.24 11.22 -7.73
CA ASP A 74 10.37 11.18 -9.18
C ASP A 74 9.16 11.82 -9.89
N PRO A 75 9.35 12.88 -10.72
CA PRO A 75 8.28 13.57 -11.44
C PRO A 75 7.82 12.87 -12.73
N ASP A 76 8.56 11.90 -13.27
CA ASP A 76 8.27 11.28 -14.58
C ASP A 76 7.52 9.96 -14.43
N GLY A 77 6.19 10.04 -14.31
CA GLY A 77 5.32 8.88 -14.06
C GLY A 77 4.96 8.05 -15.29
N ILE A 78 4.57 6.80 -15.04
CA ILE A 78 4.05 5.83 -16.00
C ILE A 78 2.70 6.32 -16.55
N GLY A 79 2.54 6.67 -17.79
CA GLY A 79 1.33 7.19 -18.43
C GLY A 79 0.05 6.29 -18.34
N ILE A 80 -0.18 5.65 -17.19
CA ILE A 80 -1.40 4.96 -16.78
C ILE A 80 -2.23 5.94 -15.95
N GLY A 81 -3.52 6.07 -16.24
CA GLY A 81 -4.38 7.00 -15.51
C GLY A 81 -4.34 6.74 -14.01
N ALA A 82 -4.11 7.78 -13.22
CA ALA A 82 -3.86 7.72 -11.77
C ALA A 82 -4.88 6.88 -10.97
N ARG A 83 -6.16 6.85 -11.41
CA ARG A 83 -7.22 6.03 -10.79
C ARG A 83 -7.00 4.53 -10.89
N HIS A 84 -6.12 4.08 -11.78
CA HIS A 84 -5.75 2.68 -11.99
C HIS A 84 -4.41 2.32 -11.31
N LEU A 85 -3.84 3.27 -10.57
CA LEU A 85 -2.62 3.08 -9.80
C LEU A 85 -2.98 2.99 -8.31
N THR A 86 -2.63 1.87 -7.69
CA THR A 86 -2.78 1.68 -6.25
C THR A 86 -1.40 1.66 -5.60
N VAL A 87 -1.18 2.58 -4.69
CA VAL A 87 0.05 2.64 -3.89
C VAL A 87 -0.25 2.06 -2.52
N SER A 88 0.48 1.00 -2.15
CA SER A 88 0.38 0.36 -0.84
C SER A 88 1.53 0.81 0.05
N THR A 89 1.24 1.07 1.31
CA THR A 89 2.25 1.42 2.32
C THR A 89 2.00 0.68 3.62
N SER A 90 3.06 0.37 4.33
CA SER A 90 3.00 -0.13 5.71
C SER A 90 2.51 0.92 6.73
N GLY A 91 2.21 2.14 6.29
CA GLY A 91 1.76 3.25 7.12
C GLY A 91 2.89 4.23 7.47
N VAL A 92 3.75 4.52 6.50
CA VAL A 92 4.79 5.56 6.62
C VAL A 92 4.13 6.94 6.57
N ILE A 93 3.84 7.52 7.75
CA ILE A 93 3.05 8.75 7.90
C ILE A 93 3.58 9.93 7.07
N PRO A 94 4.88 10.24 7.04
CA PRO A 94 5.38 11.33 6.21
C PRO A 94 5.05 11.14 4.72
N GLY A 95 5.09 9.88 4.25
CA GLY A 95 4.69 9.51 2.89
C GLY A 95 3.21 9.74 2.62
N ILE A 96 2.33 9.29 3.54
CA ILE A 96 0.87 9.48 3.41
C ILE A 96 0.54 10.98 3.31
N ARG A 97 1.15 11.82 4.15
CA ARG A 97 0.93 13.27 4.13
C ARG A 97 1.35 13.92 2.81
N LYS A 98 2.54 13.58 2.28
CA LYS A 98 2.98 14.05 0.97
C LYS A 98 2.08 13.54 -0.15
N PHE A 99 1.62 12.30 -0.06
CA PHE A 99 0.72 11.68 -1.03
C PHE A 99 -0.65 12.37 -1.06
N ALA A 100 -1.11 12.90 0.07
CA ALA A 100 -2.33 13.68 0.18
C ALA A 100 -2.23 15.05 -0.54
N ASP A 101 -1.02 15.55 -0.81
CA ASP A 101 -0.78 16.82 -1.53
C ASP A 101 -0.65 16.64 -3.04
N ILE A 102 -0.62 15.38 -3.54
CA ILE A 102 -0.51 15.07 -4.96
C ILE A 102 -1.89 15.27 -5.62
N PRO A 103 -1.99 16.04 -6.72
CA PRO A 103 -3.28 16.35 -7.36
C PRO A 103 -3.89 15.16 -8.10
N GLU A 104 -3.08 14.16 -8.46
CA GLU A 104 -3.52 12.96 -9.17
C GLU A 104 -4.35 12.03 -8.27
N GLN A 105 -5.36 11.40 -8.85
CA GLN A 105 -6.31 10.57 -8.13
C GLN A 105 -5.83 9.12 -7.95
N PHE A 106 -4.69 8.91 -7.31
CA PHE A 106 -4.21 7.58 -6.95
C PHE A 106 -5.08 6.91 -5.88
N THR A 107 -5.06 5.58 -5.82
CA THR A 107 -5.66 4.82 -4.73
C THR A 107 -4.61 4.55 -3.66
N LEU A 108 -4.93 4.85 -2.41
CA LEU A 108 -4.08 4.56 -1.26
C LEU A 108 -4.54 3.24 -0.60
N ALA A 109 -3.64 2.28 -0.49
CA ALA A 109 -3.80 1.09 0.33
C ALA A 109 -2.84 1.16 1.53
N VAL A 110 -3.32 0.81 2.71
CA VAL A 110 -2.53 0.83 3.95
C VAL A 110 -2.57 -0.54 4.59
N SER A 111 -1.41 -1.17 4.71
CA SER A 111 -1.23 -2.40 5.48
C SER A 111 -1.46 -2.10 6.96
N LEU A 112 -2.67 -2.35 7.44
CA LEU A 112 -3.07 -2.13 8.84
C LEU A 112 -2.73 -3.35 9.68
N HIS A 113 -3.27 -4.50 9.33
CA HIS A 113 -3.10 -5.85 9.90
C HIS A 113 -3.39 -5.99 11.41
N SER A 114 -3.57 -4.91 12.13
CA SER A 114 -4.11 -4.82 13.50
C SER A 114 -4.40 -3.37 13.87
N ALA A 115 -5.51 -3.15 14.55
CA ALA A 115 -5.86 -1.87 15.16
C ALA A 115 -5.50 -1.82 16.66
N ILE A 116 -4.81 -2.85 17.19
CA ILE A 116 -4.18 -2.85 18.50
C ILE A 116 -2.68 -2.56 18.36
N GLN A 117 -2.22 -1.46 18.95
CA GLN A 117 -0.85 -0.96 18.77
C GLN A 117 0.23 -2.02 19.10
N SER A 118 0.04 -2.79 20.17
CA SER A 118 1.01 -3.80 20.61
C SER A 118 1.11 -4.95 19.60
N THR A 119 0.00 -5.41 19.06
CA THR A 119 -0.06 -6.46 18.02
C THR A 119 0.54 -5.94 16.72
N ARG A 120 0.15 -4.74 16.30
CA ARG A 120 0.69 -4.13 15.09
C ARG A 120 2.22 -3.93 15.15
N ASN A 121 2.75 -3.55 16.31
CA ASN A 121 4.19 -3.38 16.52
C ASN A 121 4.97 -4.70 16.37
N LYS A 122 4.36 -5.83 16.77
CA LYS A 122 4.94 -7.18 16.60
C LYS A 122 4.91 -7.61 15.12
N LEU A 123 3.77 -7.36 14.44
CA LEU A 123 3.58 -7.74 13.05
C LEU A 123 4.42 -6.87 12.10
N MET A 124 4.58 -5.58 12.41
CA MET A 124 5.16 -4.58 11.52
C MET A 124 6.20 -3.71 12.24
N PRO A 125 7.35 -4.28 12.63
CA PRO A 125 8.35 -3.58 13.46
C PRO A 125 8.96 -2.35 12.78
N GLY A 126 9.03 -2.30 11.46
CA GLY A 126 9.57 -1.18 10.70
C GLY A 126 8.79 0.13 10.84
N VAL A 127 7.52 0.05 11.22
CA VAL A 127 6.64 1.22 11.43
C VAL A 127 6.22 1.45 12.87
N LYS A 128 6.79 0.73 13.84
CA LYS A 128 6.45 0.86 15.27
C LYS A 128 6.57 2.28 15.83
N LYS A 129 7.37 3.14 15.21
CA LYS A 129 7.51 4.56 15.56
C LYS A 129 6.27 5.41 15.23
N TYR A 130 5.39 4.90 14.38
CA TYR A 130 4.15 5.55 14.01
C TYR A 130 3.00 4.92 14.79
N THR A 131 2.39 5.69 15.69
CA THR A 131 1.23 5.22 16.47
C THR A 131 0.00 5.12 15.58
N LEU A 132 -0.93 4.22 15.95
CA LEU A 132 -2.23 4.08 15.27
C LEU A 132 -3.01 5.40 15.29
N LEU A 133 -2.97 6.15 16.39
CA LEU A 133 -3.60 7.47 16.48
C LEU A 133 -3.05 8.42 15.40
N ARG A 134 -1.72 8.54 15.29
CA ARG A 134 -1.09 9.41 14.27
C ARG A 134 -1.33 8.91 12.84
N LEU A 135 -1.43 7.60 12.66
CA LEU A 135 -1.78 7.01 11.38
C LEU A 135 -3.23 7.39 11.00
N HIS A 136 -4.15 7.25 11.94
CA HIS A 136 -5.56 7.61 11.76
C HIS A 136 -5.70 9.10 11.37
N GLU A 137 -5.05 10.00 12.10
CA GLU A 137 -5.01 11.44 11.79
C GLU A 137 -4.49 11.71 10.37
N ALA A 138 -3.43 11.00 9.95
CA ALA A 138 -2.88 11.17 8.61
C ALA A 138 -3.82 10.67 7.50
N LEU A 139 -4.59 9.62 7.79
CA LEU A 139 -5.58 9.06 6.86
C LEU A 139 -6.84 9.93 6.77
N GLN A 140 -7.27 10.53 7.88
CA GLN A 140 -8.32 11.55 7.87
C GLN A 140 -7.90 12.75 7.01
N LEU A 141 -6.70 13.29 7.22
CA LEU A 141 -6.16 14.38 6.41
C LEU A 141 -6.09 14.00 4.91
N TYR A 142 -5.68 12.76 4.58
CA TYR A 142 -5.69 12.26 3.20
C TYR A 142 -7.11 12.29 2.63
N THR A 143 -8.10 11.79 3.37
CA THR A 143 -9.49 11.76 2.94
C THR A 143 -10.07 13.17 2.75
N GLU A 144 -9.79 14.08 3.69
CA GLU A 144 -10.22 15.48 3.62
C GLU A 144 -9.67 16.21 2.39
N LYS A 145 -8.36 16.04 2.11
CA LYS A 145 -7.70 16.71 0.98
C LYS A 145 -8.08 16.13 -0.38
N THR A 146 -8.21 14.82 -0.46
CA THR A 146 -8.37 14.13 -1.75
C THR A 146 -9.82 13.77 -2.09
N GLY A 147 -10.71 13.77 -1.10
CA GLY A 147 -12.09 13.26 -1.21
C GLY A 147 -12.14 11.73 -1.43
N ARG A 148 -11.03 11.01 -1.21
CA ARG A 148 -10.90 9.58 -1.50
C ARG A 148 -10.77 8.76 -0.23
N ARG A 149 -11.42 7.59 -0.22
CA ARG A 149 -11.26 6.62 0.87
C ARG A 149 -9.95 5.83 0.72
N PRO A 150 -9.16 5.66 1.78
CA PRO A 150 -8.10 4.65 1.79
C PRO A 150 -8.68 3.24 1.88
N THR A 151 -7.90 2.25 1.43
CA THR A 151 -8.16 0.83 1.68
C THR A 151 -7.24 0.36 2.80
N TYR A 152 -7.79 -0.32 3.80
CA TYR A 152 -7.02 -0.98 4.85
C TYR A 152 -6.87 -2.46 4.48
N GLU A 153 -5.63 -2.89 4.27
CA GLU A 153 -5.29 -4.30 4.05
C GLU A 153 -5.11 -4.97 5.41
N TYR A 154 -5.85 -6.05 5.64
CA TYR A 154 -5.86 -6.76 6.90
C TYR A 154 -5.73 -8.26 6.67
N ALA A 155 -4.49 -8.78 6.61
CA ALA A 155 -4.25 -10.22 6.53
C ALA A 155 -4.61 -10.85 7.88
N MET A 156 -5.62 -11.71 7.90
CA MET A 156 -6.03 -12.43 9.10
C MET A 156 -5.03 -13.55 9.41
N ILE A 157 -4.50 -13.56 10.61
CA ILE A 157 -3.52 -14.53 11.11
C ILE A 157 -4.14 -15.22 12.33
N GLU A 158 -4.35 -16.53 12.21
CA GLU A 158 -5.00 -17.35 13.25
C GLU A 158 -4.33 -17.19 14.62
N GLY A 159 -5.14 -16.90 15.63
CA GLY A 159 -4.71 -16.72 17.02
C GLY A 159 -3.86 -15.47 17.29
N VAL A 160 -3.69 -14.59 16.30
CA VAL A 160 -2.87 -13.38 16.45
C VAL A 160 -3.73 -12.12 16.34
N ASN A 161 -4.39 -11.92 15.20
CA ASN A 161 -5.18 -10.72 14.93
C ASN A 161 -6.61 -11.01 14.44
N ASP A 162 -7.10 -12.23 14.61
CA ASP A 162 -8.43 -12.70 14.27
C ASP A 162 -9.36 -12.85 15.50
N THR A 163 -8.91 -12.41 16.67
CA THR A 163 -9.65 -12.50 17.92
C THR A 163 -10.74 -11.42 18.03
N ASN A 164 -11.77 -11.67 18.85
CA ASN A 164 -12.84 -10.69 19.08
C ASN A 164 -12.32 -9.29 19.49
N PRO A 165 -11.33 -9.15 20.40
CA PRO A 165 -10.76 -7.83 20.72
C PRO A 165 -10.10 -7.14 19.52
N GLU A 166 -9.43 -7.90 18.65
CA GLU A 166 -8.80 -7.35 17.44
C GLU A 166 -9.85 -6.88 16.43
N MET A 167 -10.94 -7.66 16.25
CA MET A 167 -12.04 -7.26 15.37
C MET A 167 -12.80 -6.06 15.91
N GLN A 168 -13.02 -5.97 17.23
CA GLN A 168 -13.63 -4.79 17.82
C GLN A 168 -12.75 -3.55 17.65
N ALA A 169 -11.46 -3.67 17.90
CA ALA A 169 -10.51 -2.58 17.67
C ALA A 169 -10.47 -2.13 16.20
N LEU A 170 -10.60 -3.06 15.25
CA LEU A 170 -10.71 -2.72 13.82
C LEU A 170 -11.99 -1.93 13.53
N CYS A 171 -13.13 -2.35 14.09
CA CYS A 171 -14.38 -1.61 13.98
C CYS A 171 -14.25 -0.19 14.54
N ASP A 172 -13.70 -0.07 15.74
CA ASP A 172 -13.49 1.24 16.43
C ASP A 172 -12.54 2.13 15.61
N PHE A 173 -11.48 1.56 15.01
CA PHE A 173 -10.55 2.30 14.14
C PHE A 173 -11.21 2.81 12.85
N CYS A 174 -12.21 2.10 12.34
CA CYS A 174 -12.96 2.48 11.14
C CYS A 174 -14.13 3.42 11.43
N GLU A 175 -14.58 3.50 12.68
CA GLU A 175 -15.74 4.30 13.07
C GLU A 175 -15.53 5.79 12.72
N GLY A 176 -16.54 6.40 12.11
CA GLY A 176 -16.50 7.80 11.69
C GLY A 176 -15.53 8.11 10.54
N THR A 177 -14.91 7.10 9.91
CA THR A 177 -13.98 7.29 8.80
C THR A 177 -14.52 6.73 7.50
N LEU A 178 -14.25 7.43 6.40
CA LEU A 178 -14.52 6.90 5.06
C LEU A 178 -13.37 5.98 4.65
N CYS A 179 -13.58 4.66 4.77
CA CYS A 179 -12.56 3.67 4.43
C CYS A 179 -13.15 2.44 3.74
N HIS A 180 -12.30 1.61 3.18
CA HIS A 180 -12.59 0.25 2.74
C HIS A 180 -11.65 -0.71 3.47
N VAL A 181 -12.14 -1.84 3.94
CA VAL A 181 -11.31 -2.89 4.56
C VAL A 181 -11.31 -4.09 3.63
N ASN A 182 -10.11 -4.60 3.34
CA ASN A 182 -9.86 -5.82 2.59
C ASN A 182 -9.28 -6.85 3.57
N LEU A 183 -10.01 -7.96 3.77
CA LEU A 183 -9.68 -9.06 4.68
C LEU A 183 -9.10 -10.24 3.92
#